data_63451fea505df435eed8399fe7a5c50f
#
_entry.id   63451fea505df435eed8399fe7a5c50f
#
_cell.length_a   1.000
_cell.length_b   1.000
_cell.length_c   1.000
_cell.angle_alpha   90.00
_cell.angle_beta   90.00
_cell.angle_gamma   90.00
#
_symmetry.space_group_name_H-M   'P 1'
#
loop_
_entity.id
_entity.type
_entity.pdbx_description
1 polymer ?
#
loop_
_entity_poly.entity_id
_entity_poly.type
_entity_poly.pdbx_seq_one_letter_code
_entity_poly.pdbx_strand_id
1 'polypeptide(L)'
;MKQFIYLMFVAMAFVACSDDDYVKPTFTSSSIDGDWFLYDESGASAMEMSLTSKGFSYAATTYINLRQGQEVYDNLYGYYAFITSNQSLRIQINSERNEMINTNDFSVQNVDEFTLSLYNKKLCCDDVYCRIVAKHETIVGKTISNDYLSSVGFSATEFDALDESVVIVDASGNITTKGVGTTFVIAKNGDKKIAVKVVVVTQVEKYVSYIYQSTIDDIIMSYGQPDVEGAITDASSGILYKQPSFDPNLESIQFNYDNTSRLVTRILTVYKDETTFFNDYIFIDNTYIIDESDPTLYYDADDFLKSRVMLSPFIKEDKYYISYNSVTYFMNNKHY
;
A
#
# COMPACT_ATOMS: atom_id res chain seq x y z
N MET A 1 -31.37 42.58 -47.64
CA MET A 1 -31.94 42.27 -46.31
C MET A 1 -31.45 40.93 -45.73
N LYS A 2 -31.27 39.87 -46.49
CA LYS A 2 -30.74 38.57 -45.92
C LYS A 2 -29.32 38.62 -45.42
N GLN A 3 -28.42 39.43 -45.95
CA GLN A 3 -27.06 39.56 -45.50
C GLN A 3 -26.89 40.36 -44.20
N PHE A 4 -27.81 41.26 -43.89
CA PHE A 4 -27.82 42.04 -42.67
C PHE A 4 -28.23 41.21 -41.46
N ILE A 5 -29.08 40.23 -41.64
CA ILE A 5 -29.52 39.32 -40.55
C ILE A 5 -28.40 38.37 -40.18
N TYR A 6 -27.55 37.91 -41.12
CA TYR A 6 -26.41 37.09 -40.82
C TYR A 6 -25.33 37.81 -40.05
N LEU A 7 -25.11 39.12 -40.34
CA LEU A 7 -24.14 39.92 -39.61
C LEU A 7 -24.59 40.20 -38.17
N MET A 8 -25.90 40.34 -37.94
CA MET A 8 -26.46 40.51 -36.61
C MET A 8 -26.40 39.27 -35.74
N PHE A 9 -26.56 38.06 -36.33
CA PHE A 9 -26.39 36.80 -35.61
C PHE A 9 -24.93 36.52 -35.26
N VAL A 10 -23.97 36.86 -36.12
CA VAL A 10 -22.55 36.74 -35.84
C VAL A 10 -22.14 37.75 -34.77
N ALA A 11 -22.66 38.97 -34.76
CA ALA A 11 -22.38 39.98 -33.74
C ALA A 11 -22.98 39.60 -32.37
N MET A 12 -24.16 38.91 -32.33
CA MET A 12 -24.73 38.42 -31.06
C MET A 12 -23.99 37.17 -30.51
N ALA A 13 -23.34 36.38 -31.36
CA ALA A 13 -22.53 35.29 -30.91
C ALA A 13 -21.21 35.72 -30.22
N PHE A 14 -20.73 36.94 -30.51
CA PHE A 14 -19.54 37.49 -29.84
C PHE A 14 -19.86 38.29 -28.58
N VAL A 15 -21.12 38.63 -28.30
CA VAL A 15 -21.52 39.37 -27.10
C VAL A 15 -22.00 38.44 -25.99
N ALA A 16 -22.17 37.13 -26.27
CA ALA A 16 -22.56 36.12 -25.27
C ALA A 16 -21.38 35.47 -24.52
N CYS A 17 -20.15 35.86 -24.82
CA CYS A 17 -19.01 35.68 -23.92
C CYS A 17 -18.78 36.96 -23.13
N SER A 18 -19.75 37.36 -22.32
CA SER A 18 -19.42 38.22 -21.19
C SER A 18 -18.55 37.38 -20.27
N ASP A 19 -17.36 37.87 -20.00
CA ASP A 19 -16.57 37.51 -18.85
C ASP A 19 -17.47 37.61 -17.60
N ASP A 20 -18.25 36.57 -17.32
CA ASP A 20 -18.62 36.31 -15.96
C ASP A 20 -17.27 36.19 -15.25
N ASP A 21 -17.09 36.98 -14.21
CA ASP A 21 -15.93 36.96 -13.33
C ASP A 21 -15.79 35.59 -12.70
N TYR A 22 -15.41 34.59 -13.54
CA TYR A 22 -15.05 33.26 -13.07
C TYR A 22 -13.73 33.43 -12.33
N VAL A 23 -13.85 33.73 -11.04
CA VAL A 23 -12.71 33.74 -10.13
C VAL A 23 -12.15 32.30 -10.14
N LYS A 24 -11.10 32.12 -10.93
CA LYS A 24 -10.42 30.83 -10.99
C LYS A 24 -10.03 30.45 -9.55
N PRO A 25 -10.46 29.29 -9.04
CA PRO A 25 -10.14 28.90 -7.67
C PRO A 25 -8.63 28.90 -7.48
N THR A 26 -8.18 29.44 -6.36
CA THR A 26 -6.76 29.51 -6.01
C THR A 26 -6.47 28.42 -5.00
N PHE A 27 -5.66 27.43 -5.40
CA PHE A 27 -5.20 26.35 -4.55
C PHE A 27 -3.82 26.64 -3.98
N THR A 28 -3.45 25.95 -2.91
CA THR A 28 -2.13 25.99 -2.27
C THR A 28 -1.47 24.61 -2.34
N SER A 29 -0.19 24.51 -2.01
CA SER A 29 0.49 23.21 -1.93
C SER A 29 -0.17 22.26 -0.94
N SER A 30 -0.70 22.77 0.19
CA SER A 30 -1.43 21.95 1.17
C SER A 30 -2.82 21.52 0.68
N SER A 31 -3.40 22.18 -0.32
CA SER A 31 -4.68 21.76 -0.90
C SER A 31 -4.55 20.44 -1.68
N ILE A 32 -3.37 20.20 -2.27
CA ILE A 32 -3.10 19.00 -3.07
C ILE A 32 -2.46 17.86 -2.26
N ASP A 33 -2.16 18.09 -0.97
CA ASP A 33 -1.59 17.05 -0.11
C ASP A 33 -2.51 15.83 -0.02
N GLY A 34 -1.92 14.67 -0.13
CA GLY A 34 -2.61 13.39 0.06
C GLY A 34 -2.14 12.29 -0.87
N ASP A 35 -2.81 11.17 -0.73
CA ASP A 35 -2.66 10.02 -1.58
C ASP A 35 -3.80 10.00 -2.60
N TRP A 36 -3.46 9.90 -3.87
CA TRP A 36 -4.35 10.04 -5.00
C TRP A 36 -4.26 8.84 -5.92
N PHE A 37 -5.36 8.46 -6.54
CA PHE A 37 -5.45 7.31 -7.41
C PHE A 37 -6.14 7.66 -8.73
N LEU A 38 -5.43 7.43 -9.83
CA LEU A 38 -5.93 7.50 -11.20
C LEU A 38 -6.00 6.09 -11.75
N TYR A 39 -7.11 5.72 -12.38
CA TYR A 39 -7.25 4.40 -13.01
C TYR A 39 -8.11 4.49 -14.26
N ASP A 40 -7.80 3.63 -15.21
CA ASP A 40 -8.66 3.32 -16.33
C ASP A 40 -9.76 2.35 -15.86
N GLU A 41 -11.02 2.61 -16.19
CA GLU A 41 -12.14 1.75 -15.79
C GLU A 41 -12.03 0.31 -16.34
N SER A 42 -11.28 0.10 -17.42
CA SER A 42 -10.92 -1.24 -17.89
C SER A 42 -9.94 -1.97 -16.97
N GLY A 43 -9.24 -1.25 -16.09
CA GLY A 43 -8.19 -1.75 -15.22
C GLY A 43 -6.87 -2.03 -15.94
N ALA A 44 -6.71 -1.57 -17.19
CA ALA A 44 -5.48 -1.78 -17.95
C ALA A 44 -4.29 -1.01 -17.38
N SER A 45 -4.54 0.17 -16.82
CA SER A 45 -3.51 0.99 -16.18
C SER A 45 -4.06 1.76 -15.00
N ALA A 46 -3.21 1.98 -14.00
CA ALA A 46 -3.51 2.85 -12.88
C ALA A 46 -2.23 3.48 -12.31
N MET A 47 -2.40 4.58 -11.59
CA MET A 47 -1.31 5.26 -10.89
C MET A 47 -1.76 5.67 -9.49
N GLU A 48 -1.02 5.22 -8.50
CA GLU A 48 -1.05 5.77 -7.15
C GLU A 48 -0.04 6.91 -7.08
N MET A 49 -0.45 8.07 -6.58
CA MET A 49 0.40 9.25 -6.41
C MET A 49 0.28 9.79 -5.00
N SER A 50 1.39 10.04 -4.36
CA SER A 50 1.47 10.65 -3.03
C SER A 50 2.15 12.02 -3.13
N LEU A 51 1.49 13.06 -2.64
CA LEU A 51 1.98 14.43 -2.58
C LEU A 51 2.03 14.87 -1.12
N THR A 52 3.19 15.34 -0.66
CA THR A 52 3.36 15.84 0.70
C THR A 52 3.99 17.22 0.68
N SER A 53 3.24 18.24 1.11
CA SER A 53 3.72 19.63 1.16
C SER A 53 4.84 19.83 2.17
N LYS A 54 4.92 18.98 3.21
CA LYS A 54 6.05 18.92 4.13
C LYS A 54 7.27 18.31 3.43
N GLY A 55 8.15 19.18 2.91
CA GLY A 55 9.34 18.76 2.15
C GLY A 55 9.10 18.66 0.64
N PHE A 56 7.89 18.96 0.17
CA PHE A 56 7.52 18.90 -1.25
C PHE A 56 7.86 17.57 -1.93
N SER A 57 7.64 16.47 -1.19
CA SER A 57 7.95 15.14 -1.70
C SER A 57 6.84 14.60 -2.61
N TYR A 58 7.28 13.85 -3.61
CA TYR A 58 6.46 13.15 -4.59
C TYR A 58 6.84 11.68 -4.62
N ALA A 59 5.84 10.82 -4.61
CA ALA A 59 6.00 9.40 -4.90
C ALA A 59 4.85 8.95 -5.81
N ALA A 60 5.13 8.07 -6.74
CA ALA A 60 4.11 7.44 -7.56
C ALA A 60 4.45 5.99 -7.87
N THR A 61 3.44 5.15 -7.92
CA THR A 61 3.52 3.76 -8.35
C THR A 61 2.57 3.56 -9.51
N THR A 62 3.08 3.05 -10.62
CA THR A 62 2.28 2.71 -11.79
C THR A 62 2.00 1.21 -11.80
N TYR A 63 0.75 0.86 -12.06
CA TYR A 63 0.26 -0.51 -12.13
C TYR A 63 -0.27 -0.79 -13.53
N ILE A 64 -0.04 -2.01 -14.02
CA ILE A 64 -0.65 -2.51 -15.25
C ILE A 64 -1.45 -3.79 -14.96
N ASN A 65 -2.50 -4.03 -15.76
CA ASN A 65 -3.34 -5.22 -15.69
C ASN A 65 -3.97 -5.49 -14.30
N LEU A 66 -4.42 -4.43 -13.60
CA LEU A 66 -5.01 -4.54 -12.27
C LEU A 66 -6.13 -5.59 -12.15
N ARG A 67 -6.92 -5.82 -13.22
CA ARG A 67 -8.02 -6.80 -13.20
C ARG A 67 -7.61 -8.24 -13.57
N GLN A 68 -6.34 -8.46 -13.95
CA GLN A 68 -5.86 -9.76 -14.49
C GLN A 68 -4.62 -10.33 -13.77
N GLY A 69 -4.32 -9.81 -12.61
CA GLY A 69 -3.05 -10.05 -11.95
C GLY A 69 -2.11 -8.86 -12.16
N GLN A 70 -1.87 -8.19 -11.08
CA GLN A 70 -1.18 -6.91 -11.05
C GLN A 70 0.30 -7.07 -11.35
N GLU A 71 0.82 -6.22 -12.21
CA GLU A 71 2.26 -5.95 -12.29
C GLU A 71 2.52 -4.49 -11.86
N VAL A 72 3.40 -4.30 -10.89
CA VAL A 72 4.00 -3.00 -10.60
C VAL A 72 4.98 -2.70 -11.73
N TYR A 73 4.66 -1.68 -12.52
CA TYR A 73 5.47 -1.34 -13.68
C TYR A 73 6.63 -0.42 -13.30
N ASP A 74 6.38 0.55 -12.39
CA ASP A 74 7.39 1.54 -12.03
C ASP A 74 7.08 2.17 -10.66
N ASN A 75 8.13 2.47 -9.91
CA ASN A 75 8.08 3.24 -8.67
C ASN A 75 8.94 4.49 -8.84
N LEU A 76 8.33 5.65 -8.79
CA LEU A 76 8.96 6.95 -8.98
C LEU A 76 8.99 7.72 -7.67
N TYR A 77 10.13 8.31 -7.37
CA TYR A 77 10.32 9.17 -6.20
C TYR A 77 10.96 10.48 -6.62
N GLY A 78 10.60 11.56 -5.95
CA GLY A 78 11.18 12.85 -6.26
C GLY A 78 10.56 13.98 -5.45
N TYR A 79 10.55 15.14 -6.07
CA TYR A 79 10.03 16.36 -5.49
C TYR A 79 9.01 16.99 -6.42
N TYR A 80 8.13 17.82 -5.87
CA TYR A 80 7.29 18.67 -6.67
C TYR A 80 7.46 20.14 -6.31
N ALA A 81 7.17 21.02 -7.25
CA ALA A 81 7.02 22.45 -7.02
C ALA A 81 5.62 22.87 -7.40
N PHE A 82 4.91 23.53 -6.49
CA PHE A 82 3.61 24.11 -6.76
C PHE A 82 3.75 25.62 -6.89
N ILE A 83 3.38 26.17 -8.06
CA ILE A 83 3.48 27.59 -8.39
C ILE A 83 2.08 28.20 -8.27
N THR A 84 1.82 28.87 -7.16
CA THR A 84 0.51 29.43 -6.82
C THR A 84 0.03 30.47 -7.85
N SER A 85 0.93 31.29 -8.41
CA SER A 85 0.57 32.37 -9.33
C SER A 85 -0.12 31.92 -10.61
N ASN A 86 0.18 30.71 -11.09
CA ASN A 86 -0.40 30.14 -12.30
C ASN A 86 -0.99 28.74 -12.08
N GLN A 87 -1.12 28.32 -10.83
CA GLN A 87 -1.68 27.02 -10.43
C GLN A 87 -0.99 25.84 -11.14
N SER A 88 0.32 25.92 -11.33
CA SER A 88 1.11 24.86 -11.95
C SER A 88 1.72 23.94 -10.92
N LEU A 89 1.61 22.65 -11.16
CA LEU A 89 2.31 21.59 -10.46
C LEU A 89 3.42 21.04 -11.39
N ARG A 90 4.65 21.19 -10.96
CA ARG A 90 5.82 20.64 -11.66
C ARG A 90 6.43 19.51 -10.86
N ILE A 91 6.60 18.36 -11.49
CA ILE A 91 7.16 17.17 -10.87
C ILE A 91 8.59 16.98 -11.36
N GLN A 92 9.49 16.68 -10.43
CA GLN A 92 10.90 16.34 -10.69
C GLN A 92 11.17 14.96 -10.10
N ILE A 93 11.57 14.01 -10.92
CA ILE A 93 11.86 12.64 -10.48
C ILE A 93 13.37 12.48 -10.31
N ASN A 94 13.76 11.71 -9.29
CA ASN A 94 15.12 11.21 -9.16
C ASN A 94 15.28 10.02 -10.12
N SER A 95 16.13 10.15 -11.12
CA SER A 95 16.51 9.01 -11.95
C SER A 95 17.49 8.09 -11.19
N GLU A 96 17.56 6.83 -11.60
CA GLU A 96 18.56 5.86 -11.08
C GLU A 96 20.02 6.37 -11.20
N ARG A 97 20.26 7.37 -12.05
CA ARG A 97 21.57 8.01 -12.26
C ARG A 97 21.80 9.25 -11.38
N ASN A 98 20.94 9.50 -10.38
CA ASN A 98 20.93 10.73 -9.57
C ASN A 98 20.76 12.03 -10.39
N GLU A 99 20.22 11.96 -11.58
CA GLU A 99 19.88 13.12 -12.40
C GLU A 99 18.42 13.51 -12.10
N MET A 100 18.20 14.79 -11.81
CA MET A 100 16.84 15.34 -11.64
C MET A 100 16.21 15.53 -13.02
N ILE A 101 15.19 14.72 -13.33
CA ILE A 101 14.47 14.83 -14.59
C ILE A 101 13.17 15.60 -14.36
N ASN A 102 12.99 16.71 -15.08
CA ASN A 102 11.71 17.40 -15.14
C ASN A 102 10.75 16.58 -16.01
N THR A 103 9.72 15.99 -15.39
CA THR A 103 8.87 15.07 -16.11
C THR A 103 7.66 15.73 -16.72
N ASN A 104 6.85 16.42 -15.92
CA ASN A 104 5.61 16.97 -16.43
C ASN A 104 5.26 18.30 -15.74
N ASP A 105 4.71 19.22 -16.51
CA ASP A 105 4.03 20.41 -16.01
C ASP A 105 2.53 20.17 -16.08
N PHE A 106 1.87 20.17 -14.93
CA PHE A 106 0.42 20.11 -14.82
C PHE A 106 -0.15 21.49 -14.47
N SER A 107 -1.40 21.70 -14.85
CA SER A 107 -2.21 22.79 -14.30
C SER A 107 -3.27 22.20 -13.39
N VAL A 108 -3.32 22.63 -12.12
CA VAL A 108 -4.37 22.20 -11.20
C VAL A 108 -5.67 22.88 -11.64
N GLN A 109 -6.66 22.06 -12.00
CA GLN A 109 -7.97 22.52 -12.46
C GLN A 109 -8.98 22.55 -11.33
N ASN A 110 -8.97 21.51 -10.51
CA ASN A 110 -9.82 21.40 -9.33
C ASN A 110 -9.13 20.56 -8.25
N VAL A 111 -9.41 20.89 -7.01
CA VAL A 111 -9.12 20.02 -5.86
C VAL A 111 -10.24 20.21 -4.83
N ASP A 112 -10.83 19.11 -4.41
CA ASP A 112 -11.76 19.05 -3.29
C ASP A 112 -11.36 17.91 -2.35
N GLU A 113 -12.21 17.56 -1.42
CA GLU A 113 -11.95 16.53 -0.42
C GLU A 113 -11.63 15.15 -1.03
N PHE A 114 -12.23 14.81 -2.17
CA PHE A 114 -12.14 13.49 -2.79
C PHE A 114 -11.54 13.50 -4.19
N THR A 115 -11.34 14.65 -4.80
CA THR A 115 -10.96 14.78 -6.21
C THR A 115 -9.78 15.72 -6.38
N LEU A 116 -8.81 15.31 -7.20
CA LEU A 116 -7.74 16.16 -7.73
C LEU A 116 -7.78 16.07 -9.25
N SER A 117 -8.07 17.19 -9.92
CA SER A 117 -8.07 17.27 -11.39
C SER A 117 -6.84 18.05 -11.87
N LEU A 118 -6.04 17.38 -12.69
CA LEU A 118 -4.81 17.93 -13.27
C LEU A 118 -4.92 17.93 -14.80
N TYR A 119 -4.66 19.08 -15.42
CA TYR A 119 -4.47 19.13 -16.86
C TYR A 119 -2.99 18.86 -17.19
N ASN A 120 -2.73 17.77 -17.89
CA ASN A 120 -1.40 17.39 -18.35
C ASN A 120 -1.07 18.19 -19.62
N LYS A 121 -0.20 19.18 -19.51
CA LYS A 121 0.15 20.06 -20.63
C LYS A 121 0.88 19.35 -21.76
N LYS A 122 1.60 18.26 -21.45
CA LYS A 122 2.34 17.48 -22.44
C LYS A 122 1.44 16.56 -23.27
N LEU A 123 0.46 15.93 -22.62
CA LEU A 123 -0.47 15.00 -23.25
C LEU A 123 -1.76 15.69 -23.72
N CYS A 124 -1.97 16.94 -23.34
CA CYS A 124 -3.19 17.73 -23.63
C CYS A 124 -4.48 17.02 -23.17
N CYS A 125 -4.47 16.42 -22.00
CA CYS A 125 -5.61 15.74 -21.42
C CYS A 125 -5.78 16.08 -19.94
N ASP A 126 -6.99 15.84 -19.43
CA ASP A 126 -7.30 15.97 -18.01
C ASP A 126 -7.13 14.60 -17.34
N ASP A 127 -6.38 14.60 -16.25
CA ASP A 127 -6.22 13.46 -15.35
C ASP A 127 -7.04 13.73 -14.07
N VAL A 128 -8.05 12.90 -13.80
CA VAL A 128 -8.94 13.05 -12.65
C VAL A 128 -8.65 11.94 -11.65
N TYR A 129 -7.99 12.32 -10.57
CA TYR A 129 -7.63 11.40 -9.48
C TYR A 129 -8.72 11.39 -8.41
N CYS A 130 -9.01 10.21 -7.86
CA CYS A 130 -9.78 10.10 -6.62
C CYS A 130 -8.84 9.94 -5.42
N ARG A 131 -9.32 10.34 -4.23
CA ARG A 131 -8.54 10.25 -3.00
C ARG A 131 -8.43 8.81 -2.51
N ILE A 132 -7.23 8.39 -2.10
CA ILE A 132 -7.04 7.18 -1.32
C ILE A 132 -7.32 7.54 0.14
N VAL A 133 -8.41 7.01 0.69
CA VAL A 133 -8.88 7.34 2.05
C VAL A 133 -8.40 6.36 3.10
N ALA A 134 -8.00 5.16 2.69
CA ALA A 134 -7.45 4.14 3.58
C ALA A 134 -6.46 3.24 2.84
N LYS A 135 -5.47 2.73 3.58
CA LYS A 135 -4.52 1.71 3.14
C LYS A 135 -4.53 0.58 4.17
N HIS A 136 -4.83 -0.63 3.74
CA HIS A 136 -4.87 -1.81 4.60
C HIS A 136 -3.86 -2.83 4.12
N GLU A 137 -3.06 -3.34 5.05
CA GLU A 137 -2.22 -4.52 4.85
C GLU A 137 -2.76 -5.66 5.72
N THR A 138 -3.04 -6.78 5.12
CA THR A 138 -3.67 -7.92 5.79
C THR A 138 -3.31 -9.24 5.11
N ILE A 139 -3.83 -10.35 5.62
CA ILE A 139 -3.65 -11.69 5.06
C ILE A 139 -4.94 -12.19 4.40
N VAL A 140 -4.85 -13.28 3.65
CA VAL A 140 -5.99 -13.95 3.03
C VAL A 140 -7.03 -14.38 4.08
N GLY A 141 -8.31 -14.31 3.72
CA GLY A 141 -9.44 -14.76 4.55
C GLY A 141 -9.88 -13.75 5.62
N LYS A 142 -9.40 -12.51 5.60
CA LYS A 142 -9.85 -11.46 6.53
C LYS A 142 -10.93 -10.59 5.90
N THR A 143 -11.74 -9.98 6.77
CA THR A 143 -12.73 -8.98 6.38
C THR A 143 -12.35 -7.63 6.99
N ILE A 144 -12.29 -6.61 6.16
CA ILE A 144 -12.09 -5.21 6.51
C ILE A 144 -13.49 -4.58 6.54
N SER A 145 -13.86 -3.97 7.67
CA SER A 145 -15.16 -3.30 7.80
C SER A 145 -15.19 -2.01 6.96
N ASN A 146 -16.40 -1.54 6.66
CA ASN A 146 -16.64 -0.34 5.86
C ASN A 146 -16.42 0.98 6.61
N ASP A 147 -15.77 0.96 7.77
CA ASP A 147 -15.54 2.15 8.63
C ASP A 147 -14.73 3.24 7.91
N TYR A 148 -13.95 2.88 6.89
CA TYR A 148 -13.24 3.82 6.04
C TYR A 148 -14.17 4.83 5.32
N LEU A 149 -15.44 4.49 5.10
CA LEU A 149 -16.44 5.40 4.53
C LEU A 149 -16.84 6.46 5.56
N SER A 150 -17.19 6.03 6.76
CA SER A 150 -17.64 6.93 7.82
C SER A 150 -16.52 7.83 8.34
N SER A 151 -15.28 7.36 8.32
CA SER A 151 -14.10 8.13 8.75
C SER A 151 -13.87 9.40 7.93
N VAL A 152 -14.32 9.40 6.66
CA VAL A 152 -14.23 10.54 5.73
C VAL A 152 -15.60 11.12 5.36
N GLY A 153 -16.69 10.65 5.98
CA GLY A 153 -18.04 11.15 5.67
C GLY A 153 -18.53 10.84 4.26
N PHE A 154 -18.01 9.80 3.60
CA PHE A 154 -18.40 9.41 2.24
C PHE A 154 -19.56 8.42 2.27
N SER A 155 -20.62 8.70 1.52
CA SER A 155 -21.78 7.80 1.36
C SER A 155 -21.73 7.16 -0.01
N ALA A 156 -21.26 5.92 -0.09
CA ALA A 156 -21.16 5.19 -1.35
C ALA A 156 -22.51 4.56 -1.74
N THR A 157 -22.76 4.50 -3.06
CA THR A 157 -23.89 3.79 -3.66
C THR A 157 -23.46 2.56 -4.44
N GLU A 158 -22.18 2.50 -4.84
CA GLU A 158 -21.60 1.41 -5.62
C GLU A 158 -20.17 1.14 -5.16
N PHE A 159 -19.74 -0.12 -5.33
CA PHE A 159 -18.39 -0.57 -5.03
C PHE A 159 -17.85 -1.40 -6.19
N ASP A 160 -16.56 -1.25 -6.47
CA ASP A 160 -15.84 -1.97 -7.52
C ASP A 160 -14.47 -2.41 -6.99
N ALA A 161 -14.21 -3.71 -6.93
CA ALA A 161 -12.89 -4.26 -6.64
C ALA A 161 -12.11 -4.41 -7.95
N LEU A 162 -10.98 -3.72 -8.08
CA LEU A 162 -10.23 -3.73 -9.34
C LEU A 162 -9.57 -5.08 -9.63
N ASP A 163 -9.34 -5.91 -8.62
CA ASP A 163 -8.93 -7.31 -8.78
C ASP A 163 -9.71 -8.21 -7.81
N GLU A 164 -10.71 -8.91 -8.34
CA GLU A 164 -11.54 -9.84 -7.58
C GLU A 164 -10.84 -11.15 -7.20
N SER A 165 -9.65 -11.43 -7.74
CA SER A 165 -8.82 -12.55 -7.29
C SER A 165 -8.15 -12.24 -5.96
N VAL A 166 -7.88 -10.96 -5.67
CA VAL A 166 -7.25 -10.48 -4.44
C VAL A 166 -8.30 -10.16 -3.37
N VAL A 167 -9.35 -9.41 -3.72
CA VAL A 167 -10.43 -9.05 -2.78
C VAL A 167 -11.79 -9.07 -3.47
N ILE A 168 -12.85 -9.28 -2.66
CA ILE A 168 -14.24 -8.98 -3.05
C ILE A 168 -14.80 -7.93 -2.10
N VAL A 169 -15.73 -7.13 -2.59
CA VAL A 169 -16.44 -6.13 -1.79
C VAL A 169 -17.94 -6.40 -1.83
N ASP A 170 -18.60 -6.35 -0.68
CA ASP A 170 -20.05 -6.50 -0.61
C ASP A 170 -20.80 -5.17 -0.87
N ALA A 171 -22.12 -5.26 -1.00
CA ALA A 171 -22.97 -4.09 -1.24
C ALA A 171 -22.95 -3.05 -0.10
N SER A 172 -22.46 -3.42 1.07
CA SER A 172 -22.29 -2.52 2.23
C SER A 172 -20.89 -1.90 2.26
N GLY A 173 -19.95 -2.35 1.41
CA GLY A 173 -18.59 -1.87 1.37
C GLY A 173 -17.61 -2.64 2.26
N ASN A 174 -18.01 -3.77 2.87
CA ASN A 174 -17.05 -4.62 3.56
C ASN A 174 -16.18 -5.37 2.54
N ILE A 175 -14.88 -5.41 2.77
CA ILE A 175 -13.89 -5.98 1.87
C ILE A 175 -13.41 -7.32 2.44
N THR A 176 -13.54 -8.40 1.67
CA THR A 176 -13.04 -9.74 2.05
C THR A 176 -11.87 -10.12 1.17
N THR A 177 -10.74 -10.48 1.80
CA THR A 177 -9.51 -10.87 1.10
C THR A 177 -9.55 -12.33 0.66
N LYS A 178 -9.14 -12.61 -0.59
CA LYS A 178 -9.19 -13.94 -1.23
C LYS A 178 -7.83 -14.47 -1.64
N GLY A 179 -6.99 -13.61 -2.17
CA GLY A 179 -5.67 -13.98 -2.69
C GLY A 179 -4.62 -12.94 -2.35
N VAL A 180 -3.36 -13.34 -2.44
CA VAL A 180 -2.20 -12.46 -2.24
C VAL A 180 -2.09 -11.48 -3.39
N GLY A 181 -1.74 -10.23 -3.10
CA GLY A 181 -1.56 -9.18 -4.09
C GLY A 181 -1.93 -7.80 -3.55
N THR A 182 -1.77 -6.79 -4.38
CA THR A 182 -2.23 -5.44 -4.09
C THR A 182 -3.37 -5.07 -5.03
N THR A 183 -4.44 -4.50 -4.51
CA THR A 183 -5.55 -4.02 -5.32
C THR A 183 -6.18 -2.78 -4.69
N PHE A 184 -7.15 -2.21 -5.40
CA PHE A 184 -7.91 -1.08 -4.93
C PHE A 184 -9.40 -1.39 -5.00
N VAL A 185 -10.12 -0.96 -3.98
CA VAL A 185 -11.59 -0.93 -3.97
C VAL A 185 -12.02 0.50 -4.20
N ILE A 186 -12.84 0.73 -5.21
CA ILE A 186 -13.40 2.02 -5.55
C ILE A 186 -14.82 2.10 -5.00
N ALA A 187 -15.07 3.08 -4.15
CA ALA A 187 -16.42 3.42 -3.70
C ALA A 187 -16.91 4.66 -4.47
N LYS A 188 -18.13 4.58 -5.03
CA LYS A 188 -18.70 5.60 -5.90
C LYS A 188 -20.01 6.16 -5.35
N ASN A 189 -20.23 7.46 -5.62
CA ASN A 189 -21.50 8.14 -5.39
C ASN A 189 -21.70 9.18 -6.50
N GLY A 190 -22.42 8.79 -7.56
CA GLY A 190 -22.48 9.55 -8.81
C GLY A 190 -21.07 9.74 -9.40
N ASP A 191 -20.67 10.98 -9.66
CA ASP A 191 -19.36 11.28 -10.22
C ASP A 191 -18.21 11.29 -9.17
N LYS A 192 -18.54 11.29 -7.88
CA LYS A 192 -17.55 11.26 -6.81
C LYS A 192 -17.06 9.84 -6.56
N LYS A 193 -15.75 9.71 -6.39
CA LYS A 193 -15.08 8.43 -6.15
C LYS A 193 -14.06 8.59 -5.04
N ILE A 194 -13.88 7.51 -4.26
CA ILE A 194 -12.75 7.32 -3.35
C ILE A 194 -12.13 5.96 -3.59
N ALA A 195 -10.87 5.80 -3.24
CA ALA A 195 -10.16 4.55 -3.33
C ALA A 195 -9.72 4.05 -1.94
N VAL A 196 -9.73 2.73 -1.77
CA VAL A 196 -9.13 2.03 -0.64
C VAL A 196 -8.07 1.09 -1.19
N LYS A 197 -6.82 1.28 -0.81
CA LYS A 197 -5.73 0.37 -1.15
C LYS A 197 -5.74 -0.83 -0.21
N VAL A 198 -5.71 -2.04 -0.76
CA VAL A 198 -5.61 -3.28 0.00
C VAL A 198 -4.39 -4.06 -0.48
N VAL A 199 -3.48 -4.32 0.43
CA VAL A 199 -2.30 -5.17 0.24
C VAL A 199 -2.56 -6.45 1.00
N VAL A 200 -2.68 -7.56 0.29
CA VAL A 200 -2.85 -8.88 0.88
C VAL A 200 -1.54 -9.63 0.77
N VAL A 201 -0.95 -9.93 1.90
CA VAL A 201 0.33 -10.64 1.99
C VAL A 201 0.11 -12.08 2.48
N THR A 202 1.11 -12.92 2.30
CA THR A 202 1.12 -14.25 2.93
C THR A 202 1.32 -14.12 4.43
N GLN A 203 1.01 -15.18 5.17
CA GLN A 203 1.29 -15.21 6.61
C GLN A 203 2.80 -15.15 6.89
N VAL A 204 3.61 -15.73 6.01
CA VAL A 204 5.08 -15.68 6.09
C VAL A 204 5.57 -14.23 5.99
N GLU A 205 5.15 -13.49 4.96
CA GLU A 205 5.51 -12.07 4.78
C GLU A 205 5.04 -11.22 5.96
N LYS A 206 3.86 -11.52 6.49
CA LYS A 206 3.34 -10.83 7.69
C LYS A 206 4.24 -11.03 8.90
N TYR A 207 4.73 -12.25 9.13
CA TYR A 207 5.68 -12.52 10.21
C TYR A 207 7.04 -11.86 9.96
N VAL A 208 7.52 -11.89 8.72
CA VAL A 208 8.75 -11.17 8.34
C VAL A 208 8.63 -9.68 8.65
N SER A 209 7.48 -9.06 8.35
CA SER A 209 7.26 -7.62 8.60
C SER A 209 7.30 -7.22 10.07
N TYR A 210 7.05 -8.14 11.01
CA TYR A 210 7.13 -7.83 12.44
C TYR A 210 8.56 -7.69 12.96
N ILE A 211 9.52 -8.35 12.32
CA ILE A 211 10.92 -8.31 12.77
C ILE A 211 11.47 -6.88 12.58
N TYR A 212 11.87 -6.24 13.69
CA TYR A 212 12.37 -4.86 13.78
C TYR A 212 11.39 -3.74 13.39
N GLN A 213 10.20 -4.06 12.91
CA GLN A 213 9.20 -3.05 12.54
C GLN A 213 8.10 -2.92 13.58
N SER A 214 7.90 -3.96 14.41
CA SER A 214 6.87 -3.99 15.44
C SER A 214 7.47 -4.15 16.82
N THR A 215 6.85 -3.49 17.79
CA THR A 215 7.13 -3.74 19.19
C THR A 215 6.28 -4.92 19.68
N ILE A 216 6.67 -5.51 20.80
CA ILE A 216 5.85 -6.54 21.44
C ILE A 216 4.49 -6.01 21.88
N ASP A 217 4.40 -4.71 22.20
CA ASP A 217 3.15 -4.04 22.57
C ASP A 217 2.18 -3.97 21.37
N ASP A 218 2.70 -3.75 20.14
CA ASP A 218 1.90 -3.79 18.91
C ASP A 218 1.34 -5.20 18.66
N ILE A 219 2.13 -6.24 18.95
CA ILE A 219 1.70 -7.64 18.84
C ILE A 219 0.57 -7.93 19.84
N ILE A 220 0.74 -7.54 21.12
CA ILE A 220 -0.27 -7.73 22.15
C ILE A 220 -1.54 -6.93 21.82
N MET A 221 -1.41 -5.71 21.33
CA MET A 221 -2.57 -4.90 20.92
C MET A 221 -3.33 -5.55 19.76
N SER A 222 -2.62 -6.18 18.82
CA SER A 222 -3.22 -6.81 17.63
C SER A 222 -3.87 -8.16 17.92
N TYR A 223 -3.28 -8.96 18.82
CA TYR A 223 -3.65 -10.37 19.02
C TYR A 223 -4.18 -10.69 20.42
N GLY A 224 -4.19 -9.70 21.34
CA GLY A 224 -4.60 -9.88 22.72
C GLY A 224 -3.48 -10.39 23.62
N GLN A 225 -3.85 -10.72 24.87
CA GLN A 225 -2.88 -11.19 25.87
C GLN A 225 -2.32 -12.57 25.51
N PRO A 226 -1.00 -12.79 25.64
CA PRO A 226 -0.39 -14.08 25.39
C PRO A 226 -0.73 -15.09 26.49
N ASP A 227 -0.62 -16.38 26.18
CA ASP A 227 -0.76 -17.46 27.17
C ASP A 227 0.40 -17.49 28.17
N VAL A 228 1.61 -17.14 27.70
CA VAL A 228 2.83 -17.14 28.52
C VAL A 228 3.67 -15.94 28.15
N GLU A 229 4.21 -15.27 29.15
CA GLU A 229 5.26 -14.24 29.01
C GLU A 229 6.40 -14.55 29.99
N GLY A 230 7.65 -14.38 29.55
CA GLY A 230 8.81 -14.62 30.42
C GLY A 230 10.15 -14.23 29.81
N ALA A 231 11.12 -14.07 30.68
CA ALA A 231 12.51 -13.82 30.28
C ALA A 231 13.11 -15.05 29.61
N ILE A 232 13.84 -14.84 28.51
CA ILE A 232 14.62 -15.86 27.81
C ILE A 232 16.10 -15.70 28.19
N THR A 233 16.58 -14.46 28.21
CA THR A 233 17.92 -14.04 28.67
C THR A 233 17.79 -12.71 29.42
N ASP A 234 18.89 -12.21 30.01
CA ASP A 234 18.89 -10.89 30.65
C ASP A 234 18.55 -9.75 29.67
N ALA A 235 18.84 -9.94 28.38
CA ALA A 235 18.62 -8.96 27.32
C ALA A 235 17.33 -9.20 26.50
N SER A 236 16.69 -10.35 26.61
CA SER A 236 15.53 -10.72 25.80
C SER A 236 14.44 -11.43 26.58
N SER A 237 13.20 -11.16 26.23
CA SER A 237 12.02 -11.85 26.74
C SER A 237 11.19 -12.41 25.57
N GLY A 238 10.21 -13.23 25.89
CA GLY A 238 9.33 -13.81 24.89
C GLY A 238 7.90 -13.93 25.37
N ILE A 239 6.98 -13.88 24.43
CA ILE A 239 5.56 -14.21 24.62
C ILE A 239 5.19 -15.41 23.74
N LEU A 240 4.30 -16.23 24.23
CA LEU A 240 3.83 -17.43 23.54
C LEU A 240 2.31 -17.43 23.46
N TYR A 241 1.78 -17.64 22.28
CA TYR A 241 0.38 -17.96 22.04
C TYR A 241 0.26 -19.45 21.68
N LYS A 242 -0.60 -20.18 22.36
CA LYS A 242 -0.95 -21.58 22.11
C LYS A 242 -2.23 -21.62 21.30
N GLN A 243 -2.24 -22.40 20.21
CA GLN A 243 -3.40 -22.53 19.32
C GLN A 243 -3.98 -21.14 18.95
N PRO A 244 -3.16 -20.23 18.37
CA PRO A 244 -3.56 -18.85 18.18
C PRO A 244 -4.78 -18.75 17.25
N SER A 245 -5.83 -18.07 17.69
CA SER A 245 -7.06 -17.89 16.90
C SER A 245 -6.82 -17.02 15.66
N PHE A 246 -5.79 -16.17 15.67
CA PHE A 246 -5.41 -15.32 14.55
C PHE A 246 -4.68 -16.07 13.43
N ASP A 247 -4.12 -17.26 13.73
CA ASP A 247 -3.55 -18.19 12.75
C ASP A 247 -3.92 -19.62 13.13
N PRO A 248 -5.04 -20.15 12.58
CA PRO A 248 -5.54 -21.47 12.93
C PRO A 248 -4.64 -22.63 12.45
N ASN A 249 -3.65 -22.36 11.60
CA ASN A 249 -2.70 -23.35 11.08
C ASN A 249 -1.59 -23.71 12.07
N LEU A 250 -1.42 -22.87 13.10
CA LEU A 250 -0.36 -23.05 14.08
C LEU A 250 -0.83 -23.81 15.34
N GLU A 251 0.03 -24.70 15.84
CA GLU A 251 -0.04 -25.25 17.19
C GLU A 251 0.34 -24.16 18.21
N SER A 252 1.40 -23.39 17.88
CA SER A 252 1.83 -22.25 18.71
C SER A 252 2.70 -21.29 17.91
N ILE A 253 2.80 -20.06 18.42
CA ILE A 253 3.72 -19.05 17.93
C ILE A 253 4.36 -18.32 19.11
N GLN A 254 5.67 -18.14 19.05
CA GLN A 254 6.46 -17.43 20.03
C GLN A 254 7.10 -16.20 19.39
N PHE A 255 6.93 -15.04 20.02
CA PHE A 255 7.62 -13.80 19.68
C PHE A 255 8.68 -13.50 20.75
N ASN A 256 9.93 -13.37 20.32
CA ASN A 256 11.01 -12.91 21.20
C ASN A 256 11.29 -11.45 20.90
N TYR A 257 11.61 -10.68 21.93
CA TYR A 257 11.87 -9.25 21.82
C TYR A 257 13.05 -8.81 22.69
N ASP A 258 13.66 -7.72 22.29
CA ASP A 258 14.71 -7.05 23.09
C ASP A 258 14.08 -6.30 24.26
N ASN A 259 14.61 -6.48 25.47
CA ASN A 259 14.04 -5.91 26.69
C ASN A 259 14.12 -4.38 26.76
N THR A 260 15.06 -3.76 26.03
CA THR A 260 15.27 -2.31 26.04
C THR A 260 14.42 -1.61 25.00
N SER A 261 14.50 -2.05 23.74
CA SER A 261 13.76 -1.46 22.62
C SER A 261 12.35 -1.97 22.50
N ARG A 262 12.05 -3.13 23.10
CA ARG A 262 10.80 -3.91 22.95
C ARG A 262 10.49 -4.36 21.51
N LEU A 263 11.45 -4.22 20.59
CA LEU A 263 11.30 -4.66 19.21
C LEU A 263 11.36 -6.17 19.11
N VAL A 264 10.50 -6.73 18.23
CA VAL A 264 10.50 -8.16 17.90
C VAL A 264 11.80 -8.51 17.18
N THR A 265 12.53 -9.49 17.67
CA THR A 265 13.83 -9.92 17.14
C THR A 265 13.82 -11.32 16.57
N ARG A 266 12.86 -12.14 16.98
CA ARG A 266 12.67 -13.51 16.49
C ARG A 266 11.21 -13.92 16.60
N ILE A 267 10.75 -14.69 15.63
CA ILE A 267 9.47 -15.41 15.69
C ILE A 267 9.75 -16.90 15.46
N LEU A 268 9.08 -17.75 16.22
CA LEU A 268 9.10 -19.19 16.03
C LEU A 268 7.68 -19.71 15.92
N THR A 269 7.33 -20.24 14.76
CA THR A 269 6.03 -20.88 14.51
C THR A 269 6.14 -22.39 14.61
N VAL A 270 5.11 -23.02 15.18
CA VAL A 270 4.96 -24.48 15.21
C VAL A 270 3.65 -24.83 14.51
N TYR A 271 3.72 -25.59 13.44
CA TYR A 271 2.58 -25.95 12.61
C TYR A 271 1.83 -27.17 13.16
N LYS A 272 0.50 -27.19 12.98
CA LYS A 272 -0.35 -28.33 13.37
C LYS A 272 -0.17 -29.55 12.49
N ASP A 273 0.12 -29.32 11.21
CA ASP A 273 0.20 -30.39 10.22
C ASP A 273 1.26 -30.11 9.15
N GLU A 274 1.67 -31.20 8.50
CA GLU A 274 2.68 -31.21 7.47
C GLU A 274 2.28 -30.41 6.23
N THR A 275 1.03 -30.49 5.80
CA THR A 275 0.55 -29.86 4.56
C THR A 275 0.66 -28.36 4.64
N THR A 276 0.21 -27.77 5.76
CA THR A 276 0.27 -26.34 5.98
C THR A 276 1.71 -25.84 6.06
N PHE A 277 2.58 -26.58 6.76
CA PHE A 277 4.00 -26.28 6.82
C PHE A 277 4.64 -26.27 5.42
N PHE A 278 4.39 -27.31 4.60
CA PHE A 278 4.99 -27.38 3.27
C PHE A 278 4.45 -26.32 2.31
N ASN A 279 3.23 -25.84 2.45
CA ASN A 279 2.74 -24.73 1.67
C ASN A 279 3.55 -23.45 1.93
N ASP A 280 3.80 -23.13 3.20
CA ASP A 280 4.63 -21.98 3.59
C ASP A 280 6.11 -22.20 3.24
N TYR A 281 6.62 -23.43 3.37
CA TYR A 281 7.98 -23.77 2.96
C TYR A 281 8.19 -23.60 1.45
N ILE A 282 7.25 -24.09 0.61
CA ILE A 282 7.31 -23.91 -0.85
C ILE A 282 7.24 -22.41 -1.21
N PHE A 283 6.42 -21.64 -0.49
CA PHE A 283 6.40 -20.20 -0.69
C PHE A 283 7.76 -19.56 -0.38
N ILE A 284 8.40 -19.93 0.74
CA ILE A 284 9.73 -19.45 1.11
C ILE A 284 10.76 -19.82 0.05
N ASP A 285 10.79 -21.08 -0.39
CA ASP A 285 11.73 -21.60 -1.39
C ASP A 285 11.61 -20.91 -2.75
N ASN A 286 10.40 -20.48 -3.12
CA ASN A 286 10.16 -19.77 -4.37
C ASN A 286 10.37 -18.24 -4.29
N THR A 287 10.33 -17.66 -3.09
CA THR A 287 10.31 -16.20 -2.90
C THR A 287 11.64 -15.66 -2.38
N TYR A 288 12.30 -16.41 -1.51
CA TYR A 288 13.52 -15.98 -0.83
C TYR A 288 14.76 -16.66 -1.41
N ILE A 289 15.92 -15.98 -1.31
CA ILE A 289 17.21 -16.54 -1.75
C ILE A 289 17.76 -17.48 -0.67
N ILE A 290 18.25 -18.64 -1.09
CA ILE A 290 18.98 -19.59 -0.23
C ILE A 290 20.38 -19.02 0.07
N ASP A 291 20.81 -19.05 1.33
CA ASP A 291 22.20 -18.74 1.69
C ASP A 291 23.15 -19.82 1.15
N GLU A 292 24.10 -19.43 0.30
CA GLU A 292 25.07 -20.36 -0.30
C GLU A 292 25.95 -21.07 0.75
N SER A 293 26.15 -20.44 1.92
CA SER A 293 26.95 -21.00 3.00
C SER A 293 26.15 -21.89 3.96
N ASP A 294 24.83 -21.75 3.98
CA ASP A 294 23.91 -22.53 4.81
C ASP A 294 22.56 -22.71 4.11
N PRO A 295 22.34 -23.82 3.40
CA PRO A 295 21.14 -24.05 2.59
C PRO A 295 19.85 -24.23 3.43
N THR A 296 19.91 -24.11 4.75
CA THR A 296 18.74 -24.06 5.62
C THR A 296 18.26 -22.65 5.91
N LEU A 297 18.95 -21.63 5.39
CA LEU A 297 18.67 -20.24 5.63
C LEU A 297 18.22 -19.55 4.35
N TYR A 298 17.20 -18.71 4.47
CA TYR A 298 16.61 -17.95 3.39
C TYR A 298 16.55 -16.46 3.76
N TYR A 299 16.72 -15.56 2.79
CA TYR A 299 16.60 -14.13 2.95
C TYR A 299 15.98 -13.48 1.71
N ASP A 300 15.47 -12.26 1.87
CA ASP A 300 14.80 -11.54 0.79
C ASP A 300 15.80 -11.12 -0.31
N ALA A 301 15.42 -11.35 -1.58
CA ALA A 301 16.22 -11.07 -2.76
C ALA A 301 16.35 -9.57 -3.05
N ASP A 302 15.27 -8.83 -2.83
CA ASP A 302 15.14 -7.46 -3.36
C ASP A 302 15.81 -6.42 -2.47
N ASP A 303 16.09 -6.72 -1.21
CA ASP A 303 16.69 -5.77 -0.29
C ASP A 303 17.61 -6.40 0.76
N PHE A 304 18.73 -6.92 0.32
CA PHE A 304 19.77 -7.49 1.20
C PHE A 304 20.22 -6.55 2.33
N LEU A 305 20.05 -5.23 2.18
CA LEU A 305 20.39 -4.24 3.19
C LEU A 305 19.23 -3.91 4.13
N LYS A 306 17.97 -4.13 3.69
CA LYS A 306 16.76 -3.85 4.48
C LYS A 306 16.11 -5.09 5.05
N SER A 307 16.10 -6.22 4.31
CA SER A 307 15.59 -7.48 4.83
C SER A 307 16.61 -8.16 5.74
N ARG A 308 16.64 -7.72 6.96
CA ARG A 308 17.50 -8.28 8.01
C ARG A 308 16.84 -9.50 8.65
N VAL A 309 16.05 -10.24 7.91
CA VAL A 309 15.33 -11.42 8.40
C VAL A 309 15.82 -12.66 7.68
N MET A 310 16.24 -13.63 8.46
CA MET A 310 16.60 -14.97 7.98
C MET A 310 15.50 -15.94 8.37
N LEU A 311 15.00 -16.68 7.40
CA LEU A 311 14.01 -17.73 7.61
C LEU A 311 14.70 -19.07 7.66
N SER A 312 14.27 -19.94 8.55
CA SER A 312 14.80 -21.29 8.68
C SER A 312 13.67 -22.28 8.93
N PRO A 313 13.14 -22.91 7.89
CA PRO A 313 12.23 -24.06 8.01
C PRO A 313 12.99 -25.28 8.51
N PHE A 314 12.43 -26.01 9.48
CA PHE A 314 13.03 -27.25 9.97
C PHE A 314 12.00 -28.18 10.63
N ILE A 315 12.35 -29.47 10.70
CA ILE A 315 11.56 -30.50 11.38
C ILE A 315 12.36 -30.99 12.57
N LYS A 316 11.73 -31.05 13.73
CA LYS A 316 12.35 -31.58 14.96
C LYS A 316 11.30 -32.31 15.77
N GLU A 317 11.62 -33.58 16.18
CA GLU A 317 10.75 -34.42 17.02
C GLU A 317 9.32 -34.55 16.46
N ASP A 318 9.21 -34.81 15.14
CA ASP A 318 7.97 -34.90 14.38
C ASP A 318 7.08 -33.62 14.40
N LYS A 319 7.69 -32.48 14.72
CA LYS A 319 7.02 -31.16 14.64
C LYS A 319 7.67 -30.30 13.57
N TYR A 320 6.85 -29.46 12.95
CA TYR A 320 7.18 -28.61 11.83
C TYR A 320 7.33 -27.15 12.28
N TYR A 321 8.48 -26.54 12.02
CA TYR A 321 8.85 -25.22 12.49
C TYR A 321 9.28 -24.29 11.36
N ILE A 322 8.95 -23.01 11.45
CA ILE A 322 9.67 -21.96 10.74
C ILE A 322 10.17 -20.95 11.77
N SER A 323 11.46 -20.66 11.74
CA SER A 323 12.08 -19.62 12.56
C SER A 323 12.38 -18.40 11.69
N TYR A 324 11.88 -17.25 12.11
CA TYR A 324 12.13 -15.93 11.53
C TYR A 324 13.09 -15.23 12.47
N ASN A 325 14.30 -14.94 12.03
CA ASN A 325 15.34 -14.36 12.89
C ASN A 325 15.84 -13.04 12.30
N SER A 326 16.09 -12.06 13.14
CA SER A 326 16.88 -10.94 12.71
C SER A 326 18.33 -11.35 12.39
N VAL A 327 18.90 -10.84 11.31
CA VAL A 327 20.30 -11.12 10.94
C VAL A 327 21.26 -10.71 12.07
N THR A 328 21.01 -9.59 12.74
CA THR A 328 21.83 -9.14 13.87
C THR A 328 21.77 -10.11 15.05
N TYR A 329 20.59 -10.67 15.36
CA TYR A 329 20.43 -11.68 16.40
C TYR A 329 21.18 -12.96 16.05
N PHE A 330 21.07 -13.40 14.78
CA PHE A 330 21.72 -14.61 14.30
C PHE A 330 23.25 -14.52 14.33
N MET A 331 23.82 -13.39 13.86
CA MET A 331 25.26 -13.16 13.87
C MET A 331 25.85 -13.15 15.30
N ASN A 332 25.10 -12.63 16.27
CA ASN A 332 25.53 -12.59 17.68
C ASN A 332 25.39 -13.94 18.41
N ASN A 333 24.58 -14.87 17.89
CA ASN A 333 24.32 -16.17 18.49
C ASN A 333 24.88 -17.38 17.69
N LYS A 334 25.70 -17.12 16.67
CA LYS A 334 26.44 -18.17 15.89
C LYS A 334 27.55 -18.88 16.70
N HIS A 335 27.48 -18.87 18.01
CA HIS A 335 28.41 -19.61 18.87
C HIS A 335 27.73 -20.85 19.47
N TYR A 336 27.26 -21.76 18.58
CA TYR A 336 26.96 -23.13 19.02
C TYR A 336 26.98 -24.07 17.80
#